data_bc1780523488d35e7e3a9f442ee7fb76
#
_entry.id   bc1780523488d35e7e3a9f442ee7fb76
#
_cell.length_a   1.000
_cell.length_b   1.000
_cell.length_c   1.000
_cell.angle_alpha   90.00
_cell.angle_beta   90.00
_cell.angle_gamma   90.00
#
_symmetry.space_group_name_H-M   'P 1'
#
loop_
_entity.id
_entity.type
_entity.pdbx_description
1 polymer ?
#
loop_
_entity_poly.entity_id
_entity_poly.type
_entity_poly.pdbx_seq_one_letter_code
_entity_poly.pdbx_strand_id
1 'polypeptide(L)'
;MTRPIGYYVHHHGDGHRQRALAIARALGGGITLLGTGLDGRTEGIDAIGLPDDRIALNFGGDDRTGETLDERPSALHYAPFDHDGVRRRTAAIAGWIAEARPRLFVVDVSVEVAMLARLCSVPTVYVRLSGVRDDRPHADAFASASALLAPFHAALEDPSTRPEIVAKTFHAPGIIRSALAGTVDGSLVLVVLGRGGGTADGERWAEAARAAPHYRWEVLGPCSVPAEPPPNLRLRGWVDNAEEAIAGAGLVVGAAGDGLVSAVLAHRRPFLCLPEKRPFDEQCSKARRLAALGAAVVVWTWPTPTEWPALVAHAVAQRREGWPGALATPDGPGRVVDWLASLPLGATFGRQSTL
;
A
#
# COMPACT_ATOMS: atom_id res chain seq x y z
N MET A 1 -32.69 3.10 -5.72
CA MET A 1 -31.35 2.48 -5.86
C MET A 1 -30.37 3.29 -5.04
N THR A 2 -29.59 2.66 -4.18
CA THR A 2 -28.52 3.33 -3.41
C THR A 2 -27.41 3.75 -4.36
N ARG A 3 -26.94 5.00 -4.27
CA ARG A 3 -25.85 5.52 -5.09
C ARG A 3 -24.53 4.77 -4.77
N PRO A 4 -23.76 4.33 -5.78
CA PRO A 4 -22.56 3.53 -5.55
C PRO A 4 -21.44 4.34 -4.91
N ILE A 5 -20.40 3.64 -4.45
CA ILE A 5 -19.09 4.20 -4.13
C ILE A 5 -18.18 3.94 -5.33
N GLY A 6 -17.47 4.96 -5.83
CA GLY A 6 -16.36 4.75 -6.73
C GLY A 6 -15.06 4.54 -5.95
N TYR A 7 -14.21 3.64 -6.42
CA TYR A 7 -12.88 3.45 -5.85
C TYR A 7 -11.83 3.44 -6.97
N TYR A 8 -11.03 4.49 -7.02
CA TYR A 8 -9.89 4.54 -7.93
C TYR A 8 -8.75 3.70 -7.38
N VAL A 9 -8.30 2.73 -8.17
CA VAL A 9 -7.20 1.81 -7.84
C VAL A 9 -5.96 2.22 -8.61
N HIS A 10 -4.93 2.65 -7.90
CA HIS A 10 -3.66 2.98 -8.53
C HIS A 10 -2.96 1.72 -9.06
N HIS A 11 -2.32 1.82 -10.21
CA HIS A 11 -1.74 0.66 -10.91
C HIS A 11 -0.33 0.29 -10.44
N HIS A 12 0.33 1.13 -9.66
CA HIS A 12 1.71 0.91 -9.22
C HIS A 12 1.80 -0.11 -8.08
N GLY A 13 2.17 -1.34 -8.43
CA GLY A 13 2.22 -2.46 -7.50
C GLY A 13 0.84 -3.10 -7.23
N ASP A 14 0.81 -4.20 -6.47
CA ASP A 14 -0.40 -4.97 -6.21
C ASP A 14 -1.13 -4.55 -4.92
N GLY A 15 -0.45 -3.83 -4.02
CA GLY A 15 -0.99 -3.46 -2.71
C GLY A 15 -2.25 -2.61 -2.77
N HIS A 16 -2.34 -1.69 -3.75
CA HIS A 16 -3.53 -0.85 -3.97
C HIS A 16 -4.76 -1.70 -4.35
N ARG A 17 -4.58 -2.64 -5.27
CA ARG A 17 -5.63 -3.57 -5.68
C ARG A 17 -6.09 -4.47 -4.53
N GLN A 18 -5.15 -5.06 -3.79
CA GLN A 18 -5.48 -5.92 -2.64
C GLN A 18 -6.27 -5.16 -1.57
N ARG A 19 -5.87 -3.93 -1.27
CA ARG A 19 -6.60 -3.04 -0.35
C ARG A 19 -8.01 -2.75 -0.84
N ALA A 20 -8.16 -2.35 -2.11
CA ALA A 20 -9.46 -2.07 -2.70
C ALA A 20 -10.39 -3.30 -2.65
N LEU A 21 -9.86 -4.49 -2.98
CA LEU A 21 -10.61 -5.73 -2.91
C LEU A 21 -11.03 -6.10 -1.48
N ALA A 22 -10.15 -5.93 -0.50
CA ALA A 22 -10.47 -6.20 0.91
C ALA A 22 -11.62 -5.30 1.41
N ILE A 23 -11.56 -4.00 1.10
CA ILE A 23 -12.63 -3.06 1.44
C ILE A 23 -13.93 -3.39 0.69
N ALA A 24 -13.84 -3.69 -0.60
CA ALA A 24 -15.00 -4.00 -1.43
C ALA A 24 -15.73 -5.27 -0.97
N ARG A 25 -14.99 -6.32 -0.59
CA ARG A 25 -15.58 -7.54 -0.01
C ARG A 25 -16.29 -7.25 1.31
N ALA A 26 -15.67 -6.48 2.19
CA ALA A 26 -16.26 -6.12 3.48
C ALA A 26 -17.53 -5.27 3.31
N LEU A 27 -17.57 -4.44 2.25
CA LEU A 27 -18.77 -3.64 1.93
C LEU A 27 -19.93 -4.50 1.40
N GLY A 28 -19.64 -5.65 0.78
CA GLY A 28 -20.65 -6.59 0.29
C GLY A 28 -21.43 -6.14 -0.95
N GLY A 29 -21.04 -5.05 -1.62
CA GLY A 29 -21.65 -4.53 -2.84
C GLY A 29 -21.76 -3.00 -2.88
N GLY A 30 -22.29 -2.46 -3.98
CA GLY A 30 -22.47 -1.02 -4.16
C GLY A 30 -21.17 -0.23 -4.31
N ILE A 31 -20.10 -0.88 -4.78
CA ILE A 31 -18.80 -0.28 -5.07
C ILE A 31 -18.37 -0.65 -6.49
N THR A 32 -17.80 0.30 -7.21
CA THR A 32 -17.20 0.09 -8.52
C THR A 32 -15.72 0.47 -8.45
N LEU A 33 -14.85 -0.45 -8.86
CA LEU A 33 -13.41 -0.21 -8.95
C LEU A 33 -13.07 0.43 -10.29
N LEU A 34 -12.25 1.47 -10.30
CA LEU A 34 -11.76 2.11 -11.53
C LEU A 34 -10.23 2.09 -11.52
N GLY A 35 -9.61 1.46 -12.51
CA GLY A 35 -8.15 1.37 -12.54
C GLY A 35 -7.62 0.68 -13.78
N THR A 36 -6.31 0.80 -14.03
CA THR A 36 -5.61 0.13 -15.13
C THR A 36 -5.27 -1.30 -14.74
N GLY A 37 -5.46 -2.27 -15.66
CA GLY A 37 -5.09 -3.67 -15.47
C GLY A 37 -5.91 -4.41 -14.41
N LEU A 38 -7.20 -4.07 -14.28
CA LEU A 38 -8.14 -4.74 -13.39
C LEU A 38 -8.82 -5.97 -14.03
N ASP A 39 -8.73 -6.14 -15.34
CA ASP A 39 -9.43 -7.20 -16.07
C ASP A 39 -9.08 -8.59 -15.54
N GLY A 40 -10.10 -9.37 -15.21
CA GLY A 40 -9.97 -10.71 -14.64
C GLY A 40 -9.35 -10.76 -13.22
N ARG A 41 -9.13 -9.61 -12.56
CA ARG A 41 -8.42 -9.49 -11.29
C ARG A 41 -9.25 -8.86 -10.17
N THR A 42 -10.56 -8.75 -10.36
CA THR A 42 -11.48 -8.07 -9.42
C THR A 42 -12.33 -9.02 -8.58
N GLU A 43 -12.17 -10.34 -8.77
CA GLU A 43 -12.89 -11.37 -8.02
C GLU A 43 -14.43 -11.19 -8.06
N GLY A 44 -14.94 -10.75 -9.23
CA GLY A 44 -16.36 -10.54 -9.45
C GLY A 44 -16.91 -9.19 -8.95
N ILE A 45 -16.06 -8.32 -8.41
CA ILE A 45 -16.45 -6.95 -8.06
C ILE A 45 -16.54 -6.11 -9.32
N ASP A 46 -17.58 -5.28 -9.42
CA ASP A 46 -17.78 -4.36 -10.54
C ASP A 46 -16.54 -3.49 -10.78
N ALA A 47 -16.07 -3.44 -12.01
CA ALA A 47 -14.88 -2.68 -12.34
C ALA A 47 -14.91 -2.06 -13.73
N ILE A 48 -14.20 -0.96 -13.87
CA ILE A 48 -13.96 -0.25 -15.14
C ILE A 48 -12.46 -0.21 -15.38
N GLY A 49 -12.03 -0.84 -16.46
CA GLY A 49 -10.66 -0.75 -16.97
C GLY A 49 -10.37 0.66 -17.47
N LEU A 50 -9.38 1.31 -16.90
CA LEU A 50 -8.94 2.63 -17.35
C LEU A 50 -7.75 2.52 -18.30
N PRO A 51 -7.67 3.38 -19.34
CA PRO A 51 -6.49 3.50 -20.17
C PRO A 51 -5.22 3.74 -19.34
N ASP A 52 -4.10 3.21 -19.82
CA ASP A 52 -2.80 3.37 -19.19
C ASP A 52 -2.33 4.83 -19.28
N ASP A 53 -1.83 5.38 -18.20
CA ASP A 53 -1.29 6.74 -18.10
C ASP A 53 0.24 6.77 -17.99
N ARG A 54 0.89 5.60 -18.02
CA ARG A 54 2.35 5.53 -17.94
C ARG A 54 2.99 6.04 -19.22
N ILE A 55 3.99 6.89 -19.07
CA ILE A 55 4.85 7.24 -20.18
C ILE A 55 5.73 6.02 -20.50
N ALA A 56 5.70 5.56 -21.75
CA ALA A 56 6.61 4.54 -22.21
C ALA A 56 8.04 5.10 -22.19
N LEU A 57 8.80 4.76 -21.16
CA LEU A 57 10.22 5.06 -21.13
C LEU A 57 10.95 4.15 -22.12
N ASN A 58 11.46 4.69 -23.19
CA ASN A 58 12.25 3.95 -24.19
C ASN A 58 13.62 3.48 -23.69
N PHE A 59 13.99 3.71 -22.42
CA PHE A 59 15.25 3.27 -21.83
C PHE A 59 15.11 2.99 -20.33
N GLY A 60 15.60 1.84 -19.92
CA GLY A 60 15.58 1.25 -18.58
C GLY A 60 16.04 2.17 -17.45
N GLY A 61 15.17 2.99 -16.98
CA GLY A 61 15.36 3.88 -15.85
C GLY A 61 14.01 4.15 -15.20
N ASP A 62 14.08 4.31 -13.90
CA ASP A 62 13.05 4.69 -12.95
C ASP A 62 11.77 5.26 -13.61
N ASP A 63 10.59 4.77 -13.20
CA ASP A 63 9.22 5.12 -13.61
C ASP A 63 8.88 6.63 -13.42
N ARG A 64 9.91 7.45 -13.28
CA ARG A 64 9.83 8.90 -13.19
C ARG A 64 9.78 9.48 -14.59
N THR A 65 8.57 9.80 -14.99
CA THR A 65 8.18 10.76 -16.02
C THR A 65 9.36 11.32 -16.84
N GLY A 66 9.36 11.09 -18.15
CA GLY A 66 10.30 11.74 -19.08
C GLY A 66 10.14 13.27 -19.16
N GLU A 67 9.30 13.86 -18.30
CA GLU A 67 9.25 15.29 -18.05
C GLU A 67 10.41 15.69 -17.17
N THR A 68 11.20 16.62 -17.61
CA THR A 68 12.16 17.29 -16.75
C THR A 68 11.39 17.90 -15.56
N LEU A 69 11.98 17.88 -14.36
CA LEU A 69 11.34 18.48 -13.17
C LEU A 69 10.87 19.92 -13.38
N ASP A 70 11.50 20.63 -14.31
CA ASP A 70 11.22 22.02 -14.67
C ASP A 70 9.93 22.19 -15.51
N GLU A 71 9.41 21.14 -16.14
CA GLU A 71 8.22 21.23 -17.00
C GLU A 71 6.91 20.90 -16.26
N ARG A 72 7.00 20.35 -15.03
CA ARG A 72 5.80 20.05 -14.24
C ARG A 72 5.20 21.29 -13.61
N PRO A 73 3.88 21.55 -13.80
CA PRO A 73 3.22 22.59 -13.06
C PRO A 73 3.31 22.34 -11.56
N SER A 74 3.71 23.32 -10.76
CA SER A 74 3.84 23.19 -9.29
C SER A 74 2.54 22.80 -8.58
N ALA A 75 1.40 22.90 -9.26
CA ALA A 75 0.07 22.54 -8.75
C ALA A 75 -0.35 21.10 -9.03
N LEU A 76 0.41 20.34 -9.83
CA LEU A 76 0.07 18.98 -10.24
C LEU A 76 1.21 18.04 -9.90
N HIS A 77 0.87 16.80 -9.53
CA HIS A 77 1.85 15.78 -9.21
C HIS A 77 2.25 14.97 -10.45
N TYR A 78 1.26 14.57 -11.27
CA TYR A 78 1.47 13.82 -12.50
C TYR A 78 0.45 14.22 -13.56
N ALA A 79 0.87 15.04 -14.52
CA ALA A 79 0.02 15.50 -15.61
C ALA A 79 0.86 15.76 -16.87
N PRO A 80 1.38 14.70 -17.53
CA PRO A 80 2.20 14.83 -18.73
C PRO A 80 1.40 15.53 -19.85
N PHE A 81 2.11 16.35 -20.65
CA PHE A 81 1.53 16.97 -21.81
C PHE A 81 1.27 15.94 -22.93
N ASP A 82 0.21 16.18 -23.70
CA ASP A 82 -0.15 15.44 -24.91
C ASP A 82 -0.22 13.91 -24.77
N HIS A 83 -0.65 13.42 -23.59
CA HIS A 83 -0.75 11.99 -23.29
C HIS A 83 -2.18 11.46 -23.46
N ASP A 84 -2.40 10.65 -24.47
CA ASP A 84 -3.71 10.06 -24.84
C ASP A 84 -4.33 9.23 -23.70
N GLY A 85 -3.54 8.44 -23.01
CA GLY A 85 -4.00 7.63 -21.88
C GLY A 85 -4.57 8.50 -20.75
N VAL A 86 -3.89 9.61 -20.40
CA VAL A 86 -4.37 10.56 -19.40
C VAL A 86 -5.67 11.21 -19.83
N ARG A 87 -5.78 11.68 -21.09
CA ARG A 87 -7.03 12.27 -21.62
C ARG A 87 -8.20 11.29 -21.54
N ARG A 88 -7.99 10.08 -22.04
CA ARG A 88 -9.05 9.05 -22.10
C ARG A 88 -9.48 8.57 -20.71
N ARG A 89 -8.54 8.35 -19.79
CA ARG A 89 -8.91 7.95 -18.42
C ARG A 89 -9.65 9.04 -17.66
N THR A 90 -9.23 10.31 -17.85
CA THR A 90 -9.93 11.47 -17.27
C THR A 90 -11.37 11.54 -17.77
N ALA A 91 -11.57 11.39 -19.09
CA ALA A 91 -12.91 11.37 -19.69
C ALA A 91 -13.74 10.17 -19.17
N ALA A 92 -13.14 8.97 -19.05
CA ALA A 92 -13.82 7.78 -18.57
C ALA A 92 -14.26 7.94 -17.09
N ILE A 93 -13.41 8.46 -16.23
CA ILE A 93 -13.75 8.72 -14.82
C ILE A 93 -14.88 9.75 -14.71
N ALA A 94 -14.75 10.88 -15.41
CA ALA A 94 -15.76 11.95 -15.41
C ALA A 94 -17.11 11.46 -15.97
N GLY A 95 -17.09 10.70 -17.07
CA GLY A 95 -18.28 10.09 -17.66
C GLY A 95 -18.98 9.14 -16.70
N TRP A 96 -18.22 8.22 -16.09
CA TRP A 96 -18.79 7.31 -15.09
C TRP A 96 -19.38 8.07 -13.89
N ILE A 97 -18.72 9.10 -13.40
CA ILE A 97 -19.25 9.92 -12.30
C ILE A 97 -20.58 10.57 -12.70
N ALA A 98 -20.68 11.09 -13.92
CA ALA A 98 -21.89 11.75 -14.42
C ALA A 98 -23.08 10.77 -14.51
N GLU A 99 -22.85 9.54 -14.93
CA GLU A 99 -23.88 8.51 -15.09
C GLU A 99 -24.24 7.85 -13.76
N ALA A 100 -23.25 7.32 -13.03
CA ALA A 100 -23.46 6.54 -11.81
C ALA A 100 -23.81 7.43 -10.61
N ARG A 101 -23.49 8.73 -10.65
CA ARG A 101 -23.71 9.70 -9.56
C ARG A 101 -23.29 9.15 -8.20
N PRO A 102 -22.03 8.71 -8.04
CA PRO A 102 -21.59 8.06 -6.82
C PRO A 102 -21.83 8.95 -5.60
N ARG A 103 -22.15 8.34 -4.46
CA ARG A 103 -22.28 9.08 -3.20
C ARG A 103 -20.95 9.52 -2.63
N LEU A 104 -19.88 8.82 -3.01
CA LEU A 104 -18.51 9.01 -2.53
C LEU A 104 -17.53 8.47 -3.57
N PHE A 105 -16.36 9.08 -3.68
CA PHE A 105 -15.26 8.58 -4.48
C PHE A 105 -14.01 8.40 -3.61
N VAL A 106 -13.56 7.16 -3.42
CA VAL A 106 -12.32 6.83 -2.74
C VAL A 106 -11.20 6.86 -3.76
N VAL A 107 -10.14 7.62 -3.50
CA VAL A 107 -9.02 7.77 -4.43
C VAL A 107 -7.74 7.25 -3.78
N ASP A 108 -7.19 6.18 -4.33
CA ASP A 108 -5.95 5.60 -3.82
C ASP A 108 -4.75 6.33 -4.45
N VAL A 109 -4.15 7.20 -3.68
CA VAL A 109 -2.92 8.01 -3.86
C VAL A 109 -2.84 8.96 -5.06
N SER A 110 -3.81 9.07 -5.95
CA SER A 110 -3.72 9.99 -7.09
C SER A 110 -4.25 11.38 -6.75
N VAL A 111 -3.37 12.37 -6.79
CA VAL A 111 -3.70 13.78 -6.59
C VAL A 111 -4.69 14.26 -7.66
N GLU A 112 -4.39 14.00 -8.94
CA GLU A 112 -5.16 14.47 -10.08
C GLU A 112 -6.57 13.85 -10.11
N VAL A 113 -6.68 12.55 -9.82
CA VAL A 113 -7.98 11.88 -9.75
C VAL A 113 -8.82 12.40 -8.58
N ALA A 114 -8.20 12.70 -7.44
CA ALA A 114 -8.92 13.29 -6.30
C ALA A 114 -9.47 14.68 -6.65
N MET A 115 -8.65 15.51 -7.29
CA MET A 115 -9.07 16.84 -7.74
C MET A 115 -10.15 16.74 -8.81
N LEU A 116 -10.03 15.83 -9.78
CA LEU A 116 -11.04 15.57 -10.81
C LEU A 116 -12.40 15.19 -10.18
N ALA A 117 -12.40 14.25 -9.24
CA ALA A 117 -13.63 13.81 -8.58
C ALA A 117 -14.29 14.98 -7.82
N ARG A 118 -13.50 15.86 -7.17
CA ARG A 118 -14.02 17.09 -6.54
C ARG A 118 -14.60 18.05 -7.55
N LEU A 119 -13.93 18.25 -8.69
CA LEU A 119 -14.46 19.10 -9.78
C LEU A 119 -15.76 18.52 -10.38
N CYS A 120 -15.92 17.20 -10.36
CA CYS A 120 -17.17 16.52 -10.72
C CYS A 120 -18.23 16.54 -9.59
N SER A 121 -18.09 17.38 -8.57
CA SER A 121 -19.03 17.55 -7.46
C SER A 121 -19.27 16.31 -6.59
N VAL A 122 -18.26 15.42 -6.49
CA VAL A 122 -18.36 14.21 -5.64
C VAL A 122 -17.53 14.38 -4.37
N PRO A 123 -18.05 14.07 -3.18
CA PRO A 123 -17.25 13.96 -1.97
C PRO A 123 -16.15 12.92 -2.16
N THR A 124 -14.92 13.23 -1.73
CA THR A 124 -13.79 12.33 -1.90
C THR A 124 -13.20 11.89 -0.57
N VAL A 125 -12.75 10.64 -0.50
CA VAL A 125 -11.83 10.14 0.50
C VAL A 125 -10.50 9.89 -0.19
N TYR A 126 -9.44 10.55 0.27
CA TYR A 126 -8.10 10.32 -0.26
C TYR A 126 -7.37 9.27 0.60
N VAL A 127 -6.92 8.18 -0.02
CA VAL A 127 -6.07 7.20 0.67
C VAL A 127 -4.64 7.69 0.61
N ARG A 128 -4.09 8.09 1.74
CA ARG A 128 -2.70 8.51 1.86
C ARG A 128 -1.83 7.42 2.47
N LEU A 129 -0.64 7.26 1.93
CA LEU A 129 0.38 6.38 2.49
C LEU A 129 1.25 7.15 3.50
N SER A 130 2.10 6.45 4.23
CA SER A 130 3.11 7.05 5.09
C SER A 130 4.18 7.80 4.28
N GLY A 131 5.04 8.54 4.97
CA GLY A 131 6.08 9.38 4.37
C GLY A 131 5.70 10.86 4.32
N VAL A 132 6.66 11.68 3.91
CA VAL A 132 6.55 13.13 3.90
C VAL A 132 5.96 13.59 2.59
N ARG A 133 4.71 14.04 2.60
CA ARG A 133 3.99 14.56 1.44
C ARG A 133 3.54 15.99 1.73
N ASP A 134 4.51 16.88 1.79
CA ASP A 134 4.34 18.30 2.11
C ASP A 134 4.37 19.20 0.86
N ASP A 135 4.55 18.62 -0.32
CA ASP A 135 4.46 19.34 -1.58
C ASP A 135 3.04 19.87 -1.84
N ARG A 136 2.97 20.94 -2.65
CA ARG A 136 1.73 21.64 -2.91
C ARG A 136 0.63 20.76 -3.50
N PRO A 137 0.89 19.89 -4.51
CA PRO A 137 -0.15 19.03 -5.07
C PRO A 137 -0.82 18.12 -4.03
N HIS A 138 -0.04 17.48 -3.17
CA HIS A 138 -0.60 16.65 -2.09
C HIS A 138 -1.35 17.49 -1.06
N ALA A 139 -0.81 18.66 -0.68
CA ALA A 139 -1.47 19.56 0.26
C ALA A 139 -2.86 20.00 -0.25
N ASP A 140 -2.95 20.40 -1.52
CA ASP A 140 -4.20 20.82 -2.16
C ASP A 140 -5.20 19.63 -2.27
N ALA A 141 -4.73 18.43 -2.63
CA ALA A 141 -5.56 17.22 -2.66
C ALA A 141 -6.09 16.84 -1.26
N PHE A 142 -5.23 16.89 -0.23
CA PHE A 142 -5.64 16.60 1.15
C PHE A 142 -6.64 17.66 1.67
N ALA A 143 -6.43 18.94 1.33
CA ALA A 143 -7.34 20.01 1.71
C ALA A 143 -8.72 19.83 1.05
N SER A 144 -8.76 19.48 -0.24
CA SER A 144 -9.98 19.32 -1.03
C SER A 144 -10.79 18.07 -0.68
N ALA A 145 -10.16 17.00 -0.20
CA ALA A 145 -10.82 15.76 0.18
C ALA A 145 -11.76 15.97 1.37
N SER A 146 -12.88 15.25 1.43
CA SER A 146 -13.82 15.28 2.57
C SER A 146 -13.20 14.63 3.81
N ALA A 147 -12.40 13.58 3.63
CA ALA A 147 -11.64 12.89 4.68
C ALA A 147 -10.42 12.19 4.09
N LEU A 148 -9.49 11.80 4.95
CA LEU A 148 -8.29 11.05 4.58
C LEU A 148 -8.34 9.65 5.22
N LEU A 149 -7.92 8.63 4.47
CA LEU A 149 -7.78 7.26 4.94
C LEU A 149 -6.31 6.87 4.94
N ALA A 150 -5.76 6.49 6.08
CA ALA A 150 -4.42 5.94 6.19
C ALA A 150 -4.49 4.43 6.44
N PRO A 151 -4.01 3.56 5.52
CA PRO A 151 -4.05 2.11 5.68
C PRO A 151 -2.94 1.59 6.62
N PHE A 152 -2.60 2.37 7.63
CA PHE A 152 -1.59 2.05 8.62
C PHE A 152 -1.99 2.54 10.01
N HIS A 153 -1.29 2.05 11.02
CA HIS A 153 -1.58 2.38 12.42
C HIS A 153 -1.18 3.82 12.76
N ALA A 154 -2.00 4.54 13.53
CA ALA A 154 -1.71 5.92 13.97
C ALA A 154 -0.33 6.06 14.65
N ALA A 155 0.13 5.04 15.39
CA ALA A 155 1.46 5.04 15.99
C ALA A 155 2.61 5.04 14.97
N LEU A 156 2.34 4.68 13.71
CA LEU A 156 3.30 4.73 12.59
C LEU A 156 3.26 6.06 11.83
N GLU A 157 2.44 7.01 12.28
CA GLU A 157 2.41 8.35 11.68
C GLU A 157 3.78 9.02 11.77
N ASP A 158 4.18 9.71 10.70
CA ASP A 158 5.40 10.49 10.71
C ASP A 158 5.20 11.72 11.63
N PRO A 159 6.11 11.97 12.58
CA PRO A 159 5.99 13.11 13.49
C PRO A 159 5.98 14.48 12.78
N SER A 160 6.47 14.56 11.55
CA SER A 160 6.46 15.79 10.75
C SER A 160 5.13 16.03 10.04
N THR A 161 4.20 15.05 10.06
CA THR A 161 2.88 15.23 9.43
C THR A 161 2.13 16.37 10.11
N ARG A 162 1.65 17.33 9.32
CA ARG A 162 0.94 18.50 9.83
C ARG A 162 -0.30 18.11 10.64
N PRO A 163 -0.55 18.77 11.79
CA PRO A 163 -1.65 18.41 12.70
C PRO A 163 -3.03 18.38 12.04
N GLU A 164 -3.30 19.29 11.10
CA GLU A 164 -4.57 19.35 10.37
C GLU A 164 -4.78 18.14 9.44
N ILE A 165 -3.69 17.56 8.92
CA ILE A 165 -3.75 16.32 8.13
C ILE A 165 -4.03 15.14 9.04
N VAL A 166 -3.34 15.05 10.18
CA VAL A 166 -3.56 13.99 11.17
C VAL A 166 -5.00 14.04 11.69
N ALA A 167 -5.52 15.21 12.04
CA ALA A 167 -6.88 15.40 12.54
C ALA A 167 -7.97 14.98 11.52
N LYS A 168 -7.68 15.10 10.21
CA LYS A 168 -8.58 14.70 9.11
C LYS A 168 -8.45 13.23 8.73
N THR A 169 -7.47 12.50 9.28
CA THR A 169 -7.12 11.15 8.88
C THR A 169 -7.80 10.10 9.76
N PHE A 170 -8.51 9.17 9.13
CA PHE A 170 -8.92 7.92 9.74
C PHE A 170 -7.83 6.86 9.53
N HIS A 171 -7.26 6.35 10.60
CA HIS A 171 -6.26 5.29 10.56
C HIS A 171 -6.93 3.92 10.62
N ALA A 172 -6.70 3.11 9.58
CA ALA A 172 -7.25 1.76 9.45
C ALA A 172 -6.13 0.73 9.22
N PRO A 173 -5.40 0.34 10.28
CA PRO A 173 -4.45 -0.75 10.18
C PRO A 173 -5.15 -2.08 9.91
N GLY A 174 -4.41 -3.08 9.39
CA GLY A 174 -4.94 -4.44 9.22
C GLY A 174 -5.91 -4.59 8.06
N ILE A 175 -5.78 -3.77 7.00
CA ILE A 175 -6.50 -4.02 5.74
C ILE A 175 -5.79 -5.18 5.03
N ILE A 176 -6.15 -6.41 5.39
CA ILE A 176 -5.64 -7.68 4.87
C ILE A 176 -6.80 -8.54 4.40
N ARG A 177 -6.49 -9.57 3.60
CA ARG A 177 -7.54 -10.46 3.02
C ARG A 177 -8.23 -11.34 4.05
N SER A 178 -7.49 -11.83 5.04
CA SER A 178 -8.01 -12.77 6.05
C SER A 178 -7.08 -12.82 7.26
N ALA A 179 -7.66 -12.82 8.45
CA ALA A 179 -6.96 -13.15 9.69
C ALA A 179 -6.90 -14.68 9.85
N LEU A 180 -5.99 -15.36 9.13
CA LEU A 180 -5.80 -16.80 9.28
C LEU A 180 -4.96 -17.09 10.53
N ALA A 181 -5.52 -17.87 11.45
CA ALA A 181 -4.76 -18.47 12.53
C ALA A 181 -4.08 -19.74 11.99
N GLY A 182 -2.79 -19.65 11.67
CA GLY A 182 -1.98 -20.78 11.23
C GLY A 182 -1.02 -21.27 12.33
N THR A 183 -0.57 -22.50 12.25
CA THR A 183 0.54 -23.02 13.08
C THR A 183 1.83 -22.31 12.63
N VAL A 184 2.55 -21.74 13.59
CA VAL A 184 3.80 -21.01 13.32
C VAL A 184 4.95 -22.00 13.25
N ASP A 185 5.65 -22.03 12.13
CA ASP A 185 6.94 -22.71 12.01
C ASP A 185 8.06 -21.79 12.47
N GLY A 186 8.54 -21.99 13.68
CA GLY A 186 9.61 -21.17 14.27
C GLY A 186 10.95 -21.27 13.54
N SER A 187 11.14 -22.25 12.67
CA SER A 187 12.35 -22.43 11.85
C SER A 187 12.26 -21.72 10.50
N LEU A 188 11.07 -21.22 10.10
CA LEU A 188 10.87 -20.57 8.81
C LEU A 188 11.23 -19.09 8.85
N VAL A 189 12.22 -18.71 8.06
CA VAL A 189 12.48 -17.33 7.67
C VAL A 189 11.83 -17.08 6.30
N LEU A 190 10.82 -16.24 6.27
CA LEU A 190 10.06 -15.89 5.07
C LEU A 190 10.48 -14.52 4.54
N VAL A 191 11.08 -14.49 3.38
CA VAL A 191 11.40 -13.27 2.65
C VAL A 191 10.23 -12.90 1.74
N VAL A 192 9.73 -11.67 1.83
CA VAL A 192 8.62 -11.21 1.01
C VAL A 192 9.03 -10.01 0.16
N LEU A 193 9.04 -10.19 -1.14
CA LEU A 193 9.43 -9.21 -2.15
C LEU A 193 8.20 -8.74 -2.92
N GLY A 194 8.01 -7.42 -3.01
CA GLY A 194 6.89 -6.81 -3.74
C GLY A 194 7.20 -6.59 -5.22
N ARG A 195 6.15 -6.42 -6.05
CA ARG A 195 6.30 -6.03 -7.47
C ARG A 195 6.74 -4.59 -7.67
N GLY A 196 6.55 -3.72 -6.70
CA GLY A 196 6.94 -2.31 -6.77
C GLY A 196 8.43 -2.04 -6.51
N GLY A 197 9.23 -3.07 -6.18
CA GLY A 197 10.68 -3.00 -6.01
C GLY A 197 11.43 -3.54 -7.22
N GLY A 198 12.75 -3.33 -7.26
CA GLY A 198 13.62 -3.96 -8.24
C GLY A 198 13.64 -5.48 -8.07
N THR A 199 14.15 -6.20 -9.08
CA THR A 199 14.37 -7.65 -8.96
C THR A 199 15.37 -7.91 -7.85
N ALA A 200 14.98 -8.70 -6.84
CA ALA A 200 15.89 -9.04 -5.76
C ALA A 200 16.97 -10.01 -6.25
N ASP A 201 18.16 -9.80 -5.74
CA ASP A 201 19.32 -10.61 -6.04
C ASP A 201 19.28 -11.90 -5.23
N GLY A 202 19.10 -13.05 -5.91
CA GLY A 202 19.02 -14.37 -5.28
C GLY A 202 20.34 -14.83 -4.65
N GLU A 203 21.49 -14.35 -5.16
CA GLU A 203 22.79 -14.68 -4.54
C GLU A 203 22.86 -14.11 -3.12
N ARG A 204 22.38 -12.89 -2.91
CA ARG A 204 22.33 -12.28 -1.58
C ARG A 204 21.48 -13.09 -0.61
N TRP A 205 20.34 -13.63 -1.06
CA TRP A 205 19.52 -14.51 -0.23
C TRP A 205 20.15 -15.87 0.00
N ALA A 206 20.88 -16.39 -0.98
CA ALA A 206 21.64 -17.63 -0.82
C ALA A 206 22.78 -17.46 0.21
N GLU A 207 23.48 -16.33 0.20
CA GLU A 207 24.48 -16.01 1.23
C GLU A 207 23.87 -15.94 2.62
N ALA A 208 22.72 -15.25 2.77
CA ALA A 208 22.01 -15.16 4.03
C ALA A 208 21.56 -16.55 4.55
N ALA A 209 21.05 -17.39 3.65
CA ALA A 209 20.61 -18.74 3.99
C ALA A 209 21.79 -19.66 4.40
N ARG A 210 22.93 -19.58 3.69
CA ARG A 210 24.15 -20.30 4.06
C ARG A 210 24.67 -19.87 5.43
N ALA A 211 24.59 -18.57 5.75
CA ALA A 211 25.05 -18.02 7.02
C ALA A 211 24.18 -18.44 8.20
N ALA A 212 22.90 -18.73 7.96
CA ALA A 212 21.96 -19.16 9.01
C ALA A 212 21.34 -20.54 8.69
N PRO A 213 22.15 -21.63 8.70
CA PRO A 213 21.77 -22.95 8.19
C PRO A 213 20.71 -23.66 9.03
N HIS A 214 20.48 -23.23 10.27
CA HIS A 214 19.46 -23.80 11.17
C HIS A 214 18.05 -23.35 10.82
N TYR A 215 17.89 -22.37 9.92
CA TYR A 215 16.62 -21.86 9.44
C TYR A 215 16.36 -22.35 8.02
N ARG A 216 15.09 -22.60 7.75
CA ARG A 216 14.57 -22.83 6.40
C ARG A 216 14.17 -21.47 5.83
N TRP A 217 14.71 -21.13 4.66
CA TRP A 217 14.46 -19.87 3.99
C TRP A 217 13.52 -20.04 2.81
N GLU A 218 12.46 -19.26 2.75
CA GLU A 218 11.58 -19.16 1.59
C GLU A 218 11.50 -17.73 1.11
N VAL A 219 11.64 -17.53 -0.22
CA VAL A 219 11.54 -16.22 -0.85
C VAL A 219 10.28 -16.18 -1.72
N LEU A 220 9.36 -15.30 -1.39
CA LEU A 220 8.16 -14.98 -2.17
C LEU A 220 8.39 -13.71 -2.97
N GLY A 221 7.95 -13.70 -4.23
CA GLY A 221 8.07 -12.57 -5.14
C GLY A 221 9.18 -12.74 -6.17
N PRO A 222 9.39 -11.72 -7.04
CA PRO A 222 10.40 -11.75 -8.09
C PRO A 222 11.80 -11.80 -7.50
N CYS A 223 12.59 -12.79 -7.87
CA CYS A 223 13.96 -12.98 -7.41
C CYS A 223 14.77 -13.71 -8.47
N SER A 224 16.03 -13.31 -8.71
CA SER A 224 16.93 -14.07 -9.56
C SER A 224 17.28 -15.42 -8.93
N VAL A 225 17.56 -16.41 -9.77
CA VAL A 225 17.97 -17.73 -9.27
C VAL A 225 19.48 -17.66 -8.98
N PRO A 226 19.94 -18.01 -7.76
CA PRO A 226 21.36 -18.07 -7.45
C PRO A 226 22.04 -19.20 -8.22
N ALA A 227 23.35 -19.05 -8.52
CA ALA A 227 24.11 -20.06 -9.25
C ALA A 227 24.17 -21.39 -8.48
N GLU A 228 24.34 -21.32 -7.17
CA GLU A 228 24.41 -22.50 -6.28
C GLU A 228 23.44 -22.29 -5.09
N PRO A 229 22.15 -22.62 -5.25
CA PRO A 229 21.20 -22.46 -4.16
C PRO A 229 21.52 -23.43 -3.01
N PRO A 230 21.63 -22.93 -1.76
CA PRO A 230 21.84 -23.82 -0.61
C PRO A 230 20.58 -24.66 -0.33
N PRO A 231 20.72 -25.83 0.30
CA PRO A 231 19.60 -26.77 0.49
C PRO A 231 18.49 -26.24 1.39
N ASN A 232 18.78 -25.24 2.21
CA ASN A 232 17.82 -24.58 3.09
C ASN A 232 17.13 -23.34 2.48
N LEU A 233 17.37 -23.02 1.19
CA LEU A 233 16.74 -21.91 0.45
C LEU A 233 15.76 -22.42 -0.60
N ARG A 234 14.54 -21.89 -0.60
CA ARG A 234 13.53 -22.14 -1.63
C ARG A 234 13.02 -20.84 -2.21
N LEU A 235 13.16 -20.65 -3.52
CA LEU A 235 12.52 -19.54 -4.25
C LEU A 235 11.13 -20.01 -4.74
N ARG A 236 10.07 -19.30 -4.33
CA ARG A 236 8.69 -19.66 -4.65
C ARG A 236 8.10 -18.82 -5.78
N GLY A 237 8.81 -17.78 -6.18
CA GLY A 237 8.28 -16.82 -7.15
C GLY A 237 7.06 -16.06 -6.63
N TRP A 238 6.27 -15.53 -7.55
CA TRP A 238 5.05 -14.82 -7.20
C TRP A 238 3.99 -15.75 -6.62
N VAL A 239 3.38 -15.32 -5.52
CA VAL A 239 2.21 -15.98 -4.91
C VAL A 239 1.08 -14.97 -4.75
N ASP A 240 -0.14 -15.37 -5.07
CA ASP A 240 -1.30 -14.46 -5.03
C ASP A 240 -1.76 -14.15 -3.60
N ASN A 241 -1.49 -15.05 -2.67
CA ASN A 241 -1.80 -14.89 -1.25
C ASN A 241 -0.56 -15.15 -0.38
N ALA A 242 0.23 -14.09 -0.16
CA ALA A 242 1.38 -14.17 0.74
C ALA A 242 0.99 -14.17 2.23
N GLU A 243 -0.24 -13.78 2.57
CA GLU A 243 -0.67 -13.61 3.96
C GLU A 243 -0.68 -14.93 4.74
N GLU A 244 -1.05 -16.04 4.10
CA GLU A 244 -1.01 -17.38 4.72
C GLU A 244 0.43 -17.77 5.08
N ALA A 245 1.37 -17.53 4.17
CA ALA A 245 2.78 -17.81 4.43
C ALA A 245 3.34 -16.88 5.54
N ILE A 246 2.94 -15.58 5.55
CA ILE A 246 3.31 -14.65 6.60
C ILE A 246 2.76 -15.11 7.96
N ALA A 247 1.50 -15.55 8.02
CA ALA A 247 0.88 -16.05 9.25
C ALA A 247 1.63 -17.25 9.86
N GLY A 248 2.16 -18.14 9.01
CA GLY A 248 2.91 -19.34 9.41
C GLY A 248 4.40 -19.11 9.67
N ALA A 249 4.97 -17.94 9.35
CA ALA A 249 6.41 -17.70 9.44
C ALA A 249 6.89 -17.50 10.88
N GLY A 250 8.05 -18.04 11.20
CA GLY A 250 8.78 -17.77 12.44
C GLY A 250 9.41 -16.37 12.46
N LEU A 251 9.88 -15.93 11.30
CA LEU A 251 10.39 -14.58 11.06
C LEU A 251 10.02 -14.13 9.65
N VAL A 252 9.58 -12.91 9.50
CA VAL A 252 9.38 -12.28 8.19
C VAL A 252 10.51 -11.29 7.91
N VAL A 253 11.04 -11.32 6.69
CA VAL A 253 12.06 -10.40 6.20
C VAL A 253 11.51 -9.67 4.98
N GLY A 254 11.67 -8.36 4.90
CA GLY A 254 11.24 -7.60 3.73
C GLY A 254 11.28 -6.10 3.92
N ALA A 255 10.78 -5.39 2.91
CA ALA A 255 10.75 -3.94 2.91
C ALA A 255 9.56 -3.37 3.73
N ALA A 256 9.56 -2.04 3.99
CA ALA A 256 8.51 -1.39 4.77
C ALA A 256 7.28 -0.97 3.94
N GLY A 257 6.88 -1.76 2.94
CA GLY A 257 5.65 -1.52 2.17
C GLY A 257 4.38 -1.72 3.01
N ASP A 258 3.32 -0.94 2.74
CA ASP A 258 2.09 -0.97 3.56
C ASP A 258 1.45 -2.36 3.67
N GLY A 259 1.36 -3.09 2.56
CA GLY A 259 0.76 -4.43 2.57
C GLY A 259 1.51 -5.41 3.45
N LEU A 260 2.85 -5.45 3.33
CA LEU A 260 3.69 -6.33 4.13
C LEU A 260 3.63 -5.94 5.62
N VAL A 261 3.81 -4.66 5.93
CA VAL A 261 3.74 -4.18 7.31
C VAL A 261 2.38 -4.46 7.92
N SER A 262 1.27 -4.22 7.20
CA SER A 262 -0.07 -4.55 7.67
C SER A 262 -0.24 -6.02 7.99
N ALA A 263 0.24 -6.92 7.13
CA ALA A 263 0.16 -8.37 7.35
C ALA A 263 1.03 -8.81 8.54
N VAL A 264 2.27 -8.33 8.61
CA VAL A 264 3.18 -8.63 9.72
C VAL A 264 2.59 -8.20 11.06
N LEU A 265 2.05 -6.99 11.13
CA LEU A 265 1.43 -6.46 12.36
C LEU A 265 0.16 -7.24 12.72
N ALA A 266 -0.71 -7.53 11.77
CA ALA A 266 -1.94 -8.29 11.99
C ALA A 266 -1.67 -9.70 12.51
N HIS A 267 -0.69 -10.38 11.93
CA HIS A 267 -0.30 -11.74 12.35
C HIS A 267 0.72 -11.74 13.50
N ARG A 268 1.16 -10.56 13.96
CA ARG A 268 2.13 -10.41 15.06
C ARG A 268 3.38 -11.23 14.82
N ARG A 269 3.99 -11.14 13.62
CA ARG A 269 5.21 -11.87 13.29
C ARG A 269 6.46 -11.08 13.65
N PRO A 270 7.54 -11.74 14.10
CA PRO A 270 8.86 -11.12 14.14
C PRO A 270 9.17 -10.50 12.79
N PHE A 271 9.78 -9.33 12.76
CA PHE A 271 10.04 -8.60 11.52
C PHE A 271 11.46 -8.06 11.45
N LEU A 272 12.19 -8.50 10.44
CA LEU A 272 13.46 -7.91 10.02
C LEU A 272 13.20 -7.03 8.80
N CYS A 273 13.25 -5.74 8.99
CA CYS A 273 12.87 -4.76 7.98
C CYS A 273 14.09 -4.20 7.25
N LEU A 274 14.12 -4.35 5.92
CA LEU A 274 15.11 -3.76 5.02
C LEU A 274 14.39 -2.70 4.16
N PRO A 275 14.28 -1.44 4.61
CA PRO A 275 13.52 -0.43 3.90
C PRO A 275 14.22 -0.04 2.59
N GLU A 276 13.44 0.09 1.53
CA GLU A 276 13.91 0.59 0.24
C GLU A 276 13.74 2.12 0.18
N LYS A 277 14.64 2.79 -0.54
CA LYS A 277 14.46 4.20 -0.88
C LYS A 277 13.28 4.33 -1.83
N ARG A 278 12.26 5.06 -1.41
CA ARG A 278 11.04 5.33 -2.17
C ARG A 278 10.76 6.82 -2.18
N PRO A 279 10.01 7.32 -3.18
CA PRO A 279 9.54 8.70 -3.15
C PRO A 279 8.88 9.04 -1.82
N PHE A 280 8.99 10.29 -1.39
CA PHE A 280 8.41 10.80 -0.14
C PHE A 280 8.94 10.14 1.14
N ASP A 281 10.09 9.49 1.09
CA ASP A 281 10.69 8.75 2.23
C ASP A 281 9.74 7.70 2.85
N GLU A 282 8.79 7.19 2.07
CA GLU A 282 7.64 6.39 2.54
C GLU A 282 8.06 5.19 3.39
N GLN A 283 9.00 4.39 2.90
CA GLN A 283 9.41 3.19 3.63
C GLN A 283 10.39 3.49 4.76
N CYS A 284 11.31 4.45 4.57
CA CYS A 284 12.30 4.77 5.59
C CYS A 284 11.64 5.46 6.80
N SER A 285 10.68 6.37 6.57
CA SER A 285 9.89 6.97 7.63
C SER A 285 9.16 5.90 8.45
N LYS A 286 8.45 5.00 7.78
CA LYS A 286 7.75 3.89 8.45
C LYS A 286 8.70 2.96 9.22
N ALA A 287 9.85 2.61 8.64
CA ALA A 287 10.85 1.77 9.28
C ALA A 287 11.40 2.40 10.58
N ARG A 288 11.66 3.71 10.58
CA ARG A 288 12.06 4.44 11.80
C ARG A 288 10.99 4.32 12.89
N ARG A 289 9.72 4.45 12.54
CA ARG A 289 8.62 4.29 13.49
C ARG A 289 8.50 2.87 14.02
N LEU A 290 8.61 1.86 13.14
CA LEU A 290 8.61 0.45 13.53
C LEU A 290 9.76 0.14 14.52
N ALA A 291 10.96 0.65 14.25
CA ALA A 291 12.10 0.49 15.14
C ALA A 291 11.85 1.17 16.51
N ALA A 292 11.40 2.43 16.50
CA ALA A 292 11.12 3.20 17.72
C ALA A 292 10.03 2.54 18.61
N LEU A 293 9.11 1.79 18.02
CA LEU A 293 8.06 1.05 18.72
C LEU A 293 8.47 -0.37 19.10
N GLY A 294 9.69 -0.81 18.77
CA GLY A 294 10.11 -2.19 18.99
C GLY A 294 9.33 -3.23 18.15
N ALA A 295 8.76 -2.80 17.02
CA ALA A 295 7.94 -3.65 16.15
C ALA A 295 8.73 -4.32 15.03
N ALA A 296 9.96 -3.88 14.80
CA ALA A 296 10.88 -4.47 13.82
C ALA A 296 12.34 -4.22 14.20
N VAL A 297 13.19 -5.16 13.84
CA VAL A 297 14.64 -4.92 13.71
C VAL A 297 14.86 -4.31 12.33
N VAL A 298 15.39 -3.08 12.27
CA VAL A 298 15.57 -2.36 11.00
C VAL A 298 17.02 -2.37 10.59
N VAL A 299 17.27 -2.77 9.36
CA VAL A 299 18.61 -2.84 8.76
C VAL A 299 18.65 -1.92 7.55
N TRP A 300 19.48 -0.88 7.62
CA TRP A 300 19.56 0.19 6.62
C TRP A 300 20.44 -0.10 5.42
N THR A 301 21.38 -1.03 5.60
CA THR A 301 22.31 -1.49 4.56
C THR A 301 22.25 -3.00 4.49
N TRP A 302 22.55 -3.57 3.32
CA TRP A 302 22.54 -5.03 3.18
C TRP A 302 23.54 -5.65 4.15
N PRO A 303 23.15 -6.63 4.99
CA PRO A 303 24.04 -7.25 5.97
C PRO A 303 25.13 -8.09 5.29
N THR A 304 26.28 -8.13 5.90
CA THR A 304 27.30 -9.12 5.56
C THR A 304 26.87 -10.53 5.95
N PRO A 305 27.40 -11.59 5.33
CA PRO A 305 27.04 -12.98 5.72
C PRO A 305 27.21 -13.25 7.22
N THR A 306 28.21 -12.68 7.88
CA THR A 306 28.49 -12.89 9.31
C THR A 306 27.49 -12.21 10.24
N GLU A 307 26.76 -11.20 9.77
CA GLU A 307 25.73 -10.48 10.58
C GLU A 307 24.39 -11.20 10.61
N TRP A 308 24.05 -11.97 9.57
CA TRP A 308 22.74 -12.62 9.45
C TRP A 308 22.32 -13.48 10.66
N PRO A 309 23.17 -14.36 11.21
CA PRO A 309 22.77 -15.17 12.37
C PRO A 309 22.34 -14.32 13.57
N ALA A 310 23.08 -13.26 13.87
CA ALA A 310 22.79 -12.37 14.99
C ALA A 310 21.51 -11.56 14.73
N LEU A 311 21.29 -11.06 13.50
CA LEU A 311 20.10 -10.30 13.12
C LEU A 311 18.83 -11.16 13.21
N VAL A 312 18.87 -12.41 12.70
CA VAL A 312 17.74 -13.33 12.79
C VAL A 312 17.43 -13.66 14.25
N ALA A 313 18.43 -14.00 15.05
CA ALA A 313 18.28 -14.28 16.48
C ALA A 313 17.69 -13.07 17.24
N HIS A 314 18.17 -11.87 16.96
CA HIS A 314 17.70 -10.63 17.59
C HIS A 314 16.23 -10.37 17.23
N ALA A 315 15.84 -10.46 15.96
CA ALA A 315 14.47 -10.22 15.53
C ALA A 315 13.48 -11.23 16.15
N VAL A 316 13.87 -12.49 16.25
CA VAL A 316 13.06 -13.52 16.91
C VAL A 316 12.95 -13.28 18.42
N ALA A 317 14.05 -12.87 19.08
CA ALA A 317 14.07 -12.58 20.51
C ALA A 317 13.20 -11.38 20.87
N GLN A 318 13.32 -10.28 20.13
CA GLN A 318 12.52 -9.08 20.31
C GLN A 318 11.01 -9.38 20.34
N ARG A 319 10.56 -10.33 19.52
CA ARG A 319 9.15 -10.74 19.49
C ARG A 319 8.72 -11.54 20.72
N ARG A 320 9.64 -12.27 21.35
CA ARG A 320 9.35 -13.03 22.59
C ARG A 320 9.14 -12.13 23.80
N GLU A 321 9.72 -10.94 23.81
CA GLU A 321 9.57 -9.93 24.88
C GLU A 321 8.17 -9.29 24.91
N GLY A 322 7.35 -9.50 23.89
CA GLY A 322 5.97 -9.01 23.79
C GLY A 322 5.68 -8.21 22.54
N TRP A 323 4.41 -8.01 22.28
CA TRP A 323 3.96 -7.19 21.15
C TRP A 323 3.61 -5.78 21.66
N PRO A 324 4.07 -4.70 20.97
CA PRO A 324 3.69 -3.36 21.36
C PRO A 324 2.16 -3.20 21.34
N GLY A 325 1.55 -2.99 22.51
CA GLY A 325 0.09 -2.86 22.63
C GLY A 325 -0.47 -1.72 21.78
N ALA A 326 0.36 -0.69 21.54
CA ALA A 326 0.04 0.43 20.67
C ALA A 326 -0.20 0.03 19.21
N LEU A 327 0.21 -1.19 18.79
CA LEU A 327 0.06 -1.70 17.42
C LEU A 327 -1.00 -2.80 17.30
N ALA A 328 -1.95 -2.87 18.22
CA ALA A 328 -3.10 -3.77 18.07
C ALA A 328 -3.87 -3.46 16.79
N THR A 329 -4.08 -4.47 15.95
CA THR A 329 -4.75 -4.30 14.66
C THR A 329 -6.10 -5.01 14.68
N PRO A 330 -7.21 -4.28 14.91
CA PRO A 330 -8.54 -4.82 14.73
C PRO A 330 -8.86 -5.03 13.23
N ASP A 331 -10.02 -5.61 12.92
CA ASP A 331 -10.52 -5.76 11.56
C ASP A 331 -10.48 -4.43 10.78
N GLY A 332 -9.48 -4.28 9.90
CA GLY A 332 -9.27 -3.06 9.13
C GLY A 332 -10.37 -2.81 8.09
N PRO A 333 -10.73 -3.79 7.24
CA PRO A 333 -11.77 -3.62 6.22
C PRO A 333 -13.13 -3.28 6.82
N GLY A 334 -13.60 -3.99 7.86
CA GLY A 334 -14.87 -3.72 8.54
C GLY A 334 -14.93 -2.31 9.11
N ARG A 335 -13.87 -1.87 9.80
CA ARG A 335 -13.77 -0.51 10.33
C ARG A 335 -13.80 0.57 9.24
N VAL A 336 -13.19 0.32 8.09
CA VAL A 336 -13.26 1.25 6.95
C VAL A 336 -14.71 1.36 6.44
N VAL A 337 -15.41 0.23 6.31
CA VAL A 337 -16.80 0.22 5.87
C VAL A 337 -17.71 1.01 6.82
N ASP A 338 -17.59 0.77 8.13
CA ASP A 338 -18.38 1.48 9.14
C ASP A 338 -18.08 2.98 9.12
N TRP A 339 -16.79 3.34 8.99
CA TRP A 339 -16.39 4.72 8.89
C TRP A 339 -16.88 5.39 7.61
N LEU A 340 -16.77 4.75 6.44
CA LEU A 340 -17.31 5.29 5.17
C LEU A 340 -18.82 5.48 5.23
N ALA A 341 -19.55 4.62 5.98
CA ALA A 341 -20.97 4.77 6.19
C ALA A 341 -21.33 5.95 7.11
N SER A 342 -20.46 6.26 8.07
CA SER A 342 -20.66 7.35 9.04
C SER A 342 -20.27 8.74 8.51
N LEU A 343 -19.59 8.83 7.37
CA LEU A 343 -19.16 10.12 6.83
C LEU A 343 -20.38 11.01 6.54
N PRO A 344 -20.36 12.28 6.99
CA PRO A 344 -21.41 13.25 6.68
C PRO A 344 -21.28 13.66 5.20
N LEU A 345 -21.80 12.84 4.31
CA LEU A 345 -21.82 13.10 2.88
C LEU A 345 -22.98 14.04 2.57
N GLY A 346 -22.75 15.35 2.71
CA GLY A 346 -23.60 16.46 2.34
C GLY A 346 -25.12 16.22 2.47
N ALA A 347 -25.75 16.85 3.43
CA ALA A 347 -27.19 17.10 3.32
C ALA A 347 -27.42 17.69 1.92
N THR A 348 -28.30 17.08 1.14
CA THR A 348 -28.86 17.68 -0.07
C THR A 348 -29.10 19.16 0.24
N PHE A 349 -28.37 20.07 -0.44
CA PHE A 349 -28.75 21.48 -0.43
C PHE A 349 -30.22 21.50 -0.80
N GLY A 350 -31.07 21.80 0.19
CA GLY A 350 -32.48 21.98 -0.03
C GLY A 350 -32.65 22.88 -1.22
N ARG A 351 -33.61 22.53 -2.09
CA ARG A 351 -34.01 23.36 -3.23
C ARG A 351 -33.99 24.82 -2.78
N GLN A 352 -33.02 25.59 -3.22
CA GLN A 352 -33.14 27.03 -3.14
C GLN A 352 -34.37 27.36 -3.98
N SER A 353 -35.41 27.78 -3.28
CA SER A 353 -36.55 28.41 -3.90
C SER A 353 -36.05 29.52 -4.81
N THR A 354 -36.34 29.39 -6.08
CA THR A 354 -36.27 30.45 -7.10
C THR A 354 -36.76 31.76 -6.51
N LEU A 355 -35.88 32.76 -6.43
CA LEU A 355 -36.26 34.16 -6.47
C LEU A 355 -36.38 34.61 -7.92
#